data_eea1cc2c61b0e4dfe70f036873d86d43
#
_entry.id   eea1cc2c61b0e4dfe70f036873d86d43
#
_cell.length_a   1.000
_cell.length_b   1.000
_cell.length_c   1.000
_cell.angle_alpha   90.00
_cell.angle_beta   90.00
_cell.angle_gamma   90.00
#
_symmetry.space_group_name_H-M   'P 1'
#
loop_
_entity.id
_entity.type
_entity.pdbx_description
1 polymer ?
#
loop_
_entity_poly.entity_id
_entity_poly.type
_entity_poly.pdbx_seq_one_letter_code
_entity_poly.pdbx_strand_id
1 'polypeptide(L)'
;MRNLKLIACVALVLLFQPVSAAPSAELNATMQKISEAMLKLLPAVHATDTPRGDLARDLELLQELVAEAGPHLADEPLGSRMNYTMLQRQLQRASSAAGSSSRHLVKGAVANAFELCAGCHALDGVRRPAFGVSKLRDLDNFLAGEYSYLTRDYPAAEVSYLESLKWEREATSRRADALLRLFALSLMQNDSTRGTISDLEALAGQDALTDMEADTVRRWQGLLVKVSGESPGLLSPVAASSVAGLARMLASDWPDVRFLLDFSEQQAYWMLVRQRLHEFLAASADPDELPVMLYWLGVSDRYLRYQFYETMAAQYLEECIRDFPTHPYAGTCYEEYELLMVISYSGSSGVRLPPDVLQNLEELRALVNRQ
;
A
#
# COMPACT_ATOMS: atom_id res chain seq x y z
N MET A 1 43.63 -8.06 34.92
CA MET A 1 42.40 -7.62 35.59
C MET A 1 41.57 -6.59 34.79
N ARG A 2 42.02 -6.17 33.58
CA ARG A 2 41.37 -5.14 32.74
C ARG A 2 40.30 -5.76 31.78
N ASN A 3 40.43 -7.04 31.45
CA ASN A 3 39.55 -7.71 30.48
C ASN A 3 38.24 -8.30 31.08
N LEU A 4 38.14 -8.39 32.42
CA LEU A 4 36.95 -8.93 33.08
C LEU A 4 35.78 -7.93 33.16
N LYS A 5 36.07 -6.62 33.13
CA LYS A 5 35.03 -5.56 33.16
C LYS A 5 34.35 -5.34 31.83
N LEU A 6 35.01 -5.66 30.70
CA LEU A 6 34.43 -5.52 29.35
C LEU A 6 33.39 -6.62 29.08
N ILE A 7 33.62 -7.84 29.58
CA ILE A 7 32.74 -8.99 29.37
C ILE A 7 31.41 -8.80 30.15
N ALA A 8 31.47 -8.19 31.34
CA ALA A 8 30.28 -7.93 32.14
C ALA A 8 29.34 -6.90 31.52
N CYS A 9 29.85 -5.87 30.81
CA CYS A 9 29.01 -4.88 30.13
C CYS A 9 28.34 -5.43 28.86
N VAL A 10 28.99 -6.33 28.12
CA VAL A 10 28.39 -6.94 26.92
C VAL A 10 27.30 -7.94 27.31
N ALA A 11 27.48 -8.66 28.43
CA ALA A 11 26.46 -9.61 28.93
C ALA A 11 25.19 -8.89 29.44
N LEU A 12 25.30 -7.64 29.94
CA LEU A 12 24.17 -6.89 30.45
C LEU A 12 23.30 -6.29 29.34
N VAL A 13 23.89 -5.95 28.18
CA VAL A 13 23.17 -5.40 27.02
C VAL A 13 22.33 -6.48 26.31
N LEU A 14 22.75 -7.76 26.39
CA LEU A 14 22.00 -8.87 25.80
C LEU A 14 20.74 -9.29 26.61
N LEU A 15 20.58 -8.81 27.85
CA LEU A 15 19.44 -9.15 28.69
C LEU A 15 18.23 -8.20 28.55
N PHE A 16 18.36 -7.12 27.78
CA PHE A 16 17.29 -6.15 27.54
C PHE A 16 16.81 -6.13 26.09
N GLN A 17 16.81 -7.26 25.38
CA GLN A 17 15.97 -7.33 24.20
C GLN A 17 14.52 -7.39 24.69
N PRO A 18 13.65 -6.46 24.26
CA PRO A 18 12.22 -6.58 24.53
C PRO A 18 11.77 -7.90 23.89
N VAL A 19 11.44 -8.88 24.72
CA VAL A 19 10.75 -10.08 24.27
C VAL A 19 9.39 -9.59 23.82
N SER A 20 9.19 -9.45 22.53
CA SER A 20 7.85 -9.22 21.98
C SER A 20 6.97 -10.33 22.50
N ALA A 21 5.99 -9.99 23.33
CA ALA A 21 5.08 -10.98 23.91
C ALA A 21 4.37 -11.69 22.76
N ALA A 22 4.35 -13.02 22.79
CA ALA A 22 3.61 -13.78 21.77
C ALA A 22 2.14 -13.30 21.78
N PRO A 23 1.53 -13.09 20.60
CA PRO A 23 0.14 -12.64 20.52
C PRO A 23 -0.77 -13.59 21.31
N SER A 24 -1.78 -13.03 21.98
CA SER A 24 -2.73 -13.82 22.77
C SER A 24 -3.43 -14.87 21.87
N ALA A 25 -3.83 -15.99 22.44
CA ALA A 25 -4.59 -17.01 21.72
C ALA A 25 -5.90 -16.43 21.13
N GLU A 26 -6.48 -15.46 21.82
CA GLU A 26 -7.69 -14.75 21.40
C GLU A 26 -7.43 -13.88 20.15
N LEU A 27 -6.36 -13.06 20.16
CA LEU A 27 -5.96 -12.28 18.99
C LEU A 27 -5.66 -13.18 17.79
N ASN A 28 -4.95 -14.30 18.00
CA ASN A 28 -4.67 -15.25 16.92
C ASN A 28 -5.96 -15.83 16.32
N ALA A 29 -6.95 -16.17 17.16
CA ALA A 29 -8.24 -16.66 16.67
C ALA A 29 -9.01 -15.58 15.87
N THR A 30 -9.00 -14.33 16.33
CA THR A 30 -9.62 -13.20 15.62
C THR A 30 -8.91 -12.93 14.29
N MET A 31 -7.58 -12.93 14.26
CA MET A 31 -6.81 -12.78 13.01
C MET A 31 -7.08 -13.90 12.01
N GLN A 32 -7.29 -15.13 12.47
CA GLN A 32 -7.67 -16.23 11.59
C GLN A 32 -9.05 -16.01 10.96
N LYS A 33 -10.05 -15.56 11.74
CA LYS A 33 -11.38 -15.20 11.21
C LYS A 33 -11.31 -14.04 10.22
N ILE A 34 -10.49 -13.01 10.49
CA ILE A 34 -10.23 -11.89 9.57
C ILE A 34 -9.70 -12.43 8.25
N SER A 35 -8.67 -13.29 8.29
CA SER A 35 -8.10 -13.91 7.09
C SER A 35 -9.14 -14.69 6.28
N GLU A 36 -10.01 -15.46 6.95
CA GLU A 36 -11.09 -16.21 6.29
C GLU A 36 -12.11 -15.28 5.63
N ALA A 37 -12.48 -14.18 6.30
CA ALA A 37 -13.38 -13.16 5.74
C ALA A 37 -12.76 -12.47 4.53
N MET A 38 -11.46 -12.13 4.59
CA MET A 38 -10.72 -11.55 3.46
C MET A 38 -10.70 -12.49 2.25
N LEU A 39 -10.37 -13.77 2.45
CA LEU A 39 -10.35 -14.78 1.39
C LEU A 39 -11.71 -14.96 0.72
N LYS A 40 -12.80 -14.86 1.48
CA LYS A 40 -14.17 -14.91 0.95
C LYS A 40 -14.52 -13.63 0.19
N LEU A 41 -14.08 -12.48 0.68
CA LEU A 41 -14.42 -11.18 0.12
C LEU A 41 -13.72 -10.91 -1.22
N LEU A 42 -12.46 -11.32 -1.39
CA LEU A 42 -11.66 -11.02 -2.56
C LEU A 42 -12.29 -11.49 -3.88
N PRO A 43 -12.74 -12.74 -4.04
CA PRO A 43 -13.46 -13.17 -5.24
C PRO A 43 -14.74 -12.36 -5.48
N ALA A 44 -15.50 -12.07 -4.42
CA ALA A 44 -16.76 -11.32 -4.52
C ALA A 44 -16.55 -9.88 -5.02
N VAL A 45 -15.45 -9.24 -4.65
CA VAL A 45 -15.08 -7.90 -5.11
C VAL A 45 -14.69 -7.90 -6.60
N HIS A 46 -14.01 -8.96 -7.07
CA HIS A 46 -13.58 -9.10 -8.46
C HIS A 46 -14.66 -9.67 -9.39
N ALA A 47 -15.70 -10.31 -8.87
CA ALA A 47 -16.80 -10.83 -9.68
C ALA A 47 -17.71 -9.70 -10.18
N THR A 48 -18.29 -9.89 -11.36
CA THR A 48 -19.25 -8.93 -11.96
C THR A 48 -20.68 -9.13 -11.47
N ASP A 49 -21.01 -10.32 -10.96
CA ASP A 49 -22.35 -10.82 -10.68
C ASP A 49 -22.65 -11.00 -9.18
N THR A 50 -21.70 -10.75 -8.28
CA THR A 50 -21.94 -10.84 -6.82
C THR A 50 -23.07 -9.92 -6.40
N PRO A 51 -24.12 -10.43 -5.71
CA PRO A 51 -25.19 -9.60 -5.18
C PRO A 51 -24.66 -8.57 -4.18
N ARG A 52 -25.13 -7.32 -4.29
CA ARG A 52 -24.66 -6.23 -3.43
C ARG A 52 -24.91 -6.47 -1.94
N GLY A 53 -26.06 -7.10 -1.61
CA GLY A 53 -26.41 -7.40 -0.22
C GLY A 53 -25.47 -8.43 0.42
N ASP A 54 -24.93 -9.35 -0.35
CA ASP A 54 -23.94 -10.32 0.15
C ASP A 54 -22.59 -9.65 0.38
N LEU A 55 -22.17 -8.77 -0.54
CA LEU A 55 -20.94 -7.99 -0.40
C LEU A 55 -21.00 -7.06 0.81
N ALA A 56 -22.11 -6.35 1.03
CA ALA A 56 -22.29 -5.47 2.19
C ALA A 56 -22.20 -6.25 3.52
N ARG A 57 -22.86 -7.41 3.59
CA ARG A 57 -22.82 -8.29 4.78
C ARG A 57 -21.42 -8.82 5.07
N ASP A 58 -20.66 -9.22 4.04
CA ASP A 58 -19.30 -9.70 4.21
C ASP A 58 -18.34 -8.59 4.66
N LEU A 59 -18.57 -7.35 4.21
CA LEU A 59 -17.85 -6.16 4.68
C LEU A 59 -18.18 -5.81 6.12
N GLU A 60 -19.46 -5.86 6.52
CA GLU A 60 -19.88 -5.65 7.91
C GLU A 60 -19.23 -6.66 8.84
N LEU A 61 -19.24 -7.95 8.46
CA LEU A 61 -18.54 -8.99 9.23
C LEU A 61 -17.04 -8.69 9.39
N LEU A 62 -16.38 -8.27 8.31
CA LEU A 62 -14.96 -7.92 8.38
C LEU A 62 -14.72 -6.71 9.30
N GLN A 63 -15.60 -5.70 9.27
CA GLN A 63 -15.53 -4.55 10.18
C GLN A 63 -15.66 -4.97 11.65
N GLU A 64 -16.62 -5.84 11.98
CA GLU A 64 -16.81 -6.36 13.32
C GLU A 64 -15.57 -7.10 13.82
N LEU A 65 -15.01 -8.00 13.00
CA LEU A 65 -13.80 -8.75 13.33
C LEU A 65 -12.57 -7.84 13.52
N VAL A 66 -12.42 -6.81 12.69
CA VAL A 66 -11.35 -5.82 12.85
C VAL A 66 -11.55 -5.02 14.14
N ALA A 67 -12.78 -4.66 14.48
CA ALA A 67 -13.07 -3.97 15.74
C ALA A 67 -12.74 -4.85 16.97
N GLU A 68 -13.01 -6.16 16.91
CA GLU A 68 -12.62 -7.12 17.97
C GLU A 68 -11.09 -7.17 18.18
N ALA A 69 -10.30 -6.96 17.13
CA ALA A 69 -8.84 -6.94 17.26
C ALA A 69 -8.29 -5.66 17.92
N GLY A 70 -9.02 -4.55 17.89
CA GLY A 70 -8.56 -3.23 18.34
C GLY A 70 -7.99 -3.18 19.76
N PRO A 71 -8.65 -3.74 20.78
CA PRO A 71 -8.12 -3.74 22.15
C PRO A 71 -6.73 -4.38 22.29
N HIS A 72 -6.39 -5.32 21.43
CA HIS A 72 -5.10 -6.01 21.44
C HIS A 72 -3.97 -5.20 20.78
N LEU A 73 -4.29 -4.09 20.12
CA LEU A 73 -3.34 -3.23 19.40
C LEU A 73 -3.00 -1.95 20.19
N ALA A 74 -3.50 -1.80 21.41
CA ALA A 74 -3.32 -0.59 22.23
C ALA A 74 -1.84 -0.30 22.55
N ASP A 75 -1.04 -1.35 22.73
CA ASP A 75 0.37 -1.27 23.09
C ASP A 75 1.32 -1.33 21.86
N GLU A 76 0.75 -1.43 20.64
CA GLU A 76 1.53 -1.45 19.42
C GLU A 76 2.15 -0.07 19.10
N PRO A 77 3.23 -0.02 18.30
CA PRO A 77 3.83 1.24 17.83
C PRO A 77 2.81 2.19 17.25
N LEU A 78 3.05 3.48 17.37
CA LEU A 78 2.12 4.53 16.94
C LEU A 78 1.71 4.39 15.45
N GLY A 79 2.67 4.07 14.57
CA GLY A 79 2.42 3.82 13.16
C GLY A 79 1.47 2.62 12.92
N SER A 80 1.59 1.54 13.70
CA SER A 80 0.69 0.39 13.63
C SER A 80 -0.74 0.76 14.07
N ARG A 81 -0.87 1.55 15.14
CA ARG A 81 -2.18 2.04 15.60
C ARG A 81 -2.83 2.97 14.58
N MET A 82 -2.04 3.79 13.90
CA MET A 82 -2.52 4.63 12.80
C MET A 82 -2.98 3.79 11.61
N ASN A 83 -2.21 2.78 11.20
CA ASN A 83 -2.63 1.83 10.16
C ASN A 83 -3.97 1.16 10.52
N TYR A 84 -4.16 0.78 11.79
CA TYR A 84 -5.42 0.21 12.26
C TYR A 84 -6.58 1.22 12.14
N THR A 85 -6.39 2.48 12.53
CA THR A 85 -7.41 3.53 12.40
C THR A 85 -7.77 3.76 10.93
N MET A 86 -6.77 3.84 10.05
CA MET A 86 -6.99 3.96 8.60
C MET A 86 -7.72 2.75 8.03
N LEU A 87 -7.39 1.53 8.49
CA LEU A 87 -8.08 0.30 8.11
C LEU A 87 -9.57 0.36 8.44
N GLN A 88 -9.93 0.74 9.67
CA GLN A 88 -11.34 0.89 10.07
C GLN A 88 -12.09 1.88 9.16
N ARG A 89 -11.48 3.02 8.86
CA ARG A 89 -12.07 4.02 7.95
C ARG A 89 -12.22 3.49 6.51
N GLN A 90 -11.24 2.72 6.00
CA GLN A 90 -11.34 2.10 4.67
C GLN A 90 -12.48 1.07 4.61
N LEU A 91 -12.61 0.23 5.62
CA LEU A 91 -13.72 -0.72 5.68
C LEU A 91 -15.08 -0.02 5.76
N GLN A 92 -15.17 1.08 6.52
CA GLN A 92 -16.39 1.90 6.56
C GLN A 92 -16.72 2.51 5.19
N ARG A 93 -15.71 3.01 4.46
CA ARG A 93 -15.87 3.50 3.08
C ARG A 93 -16.32 2.39 2.14
N ALA A 94 -15.71 1.18 2.25
CA ALA A 94 -16.10 0.03 1.46
C ALA A 94 -17.56 -0.37 1.70
N SER A 95 -18.01 -0.42 2.96
CA SER A 95 -19.42 -0.72 3.30
C SER A 95 -20.37 0.34 2.76
N SER A 96 -20.04 1.62 2.89
CA SER A 96 -20.84 2.71 2.34
C SER A 96 -20.91 2.64 0.81
N ALA A 97 -19.80 2.32 0.14
CA ALA A 97 -19.74 2.14 -1.30
C ALA A 97 -20.50 0.91 -1.78
N ALA A 98 -20.55 -0.18 -1.00
CA ALA A 98 -21.32 -1.38 -1.33
C ALA A 98 -22.82 -1.10 -1.44
N GLY A 99 -23.34 -0.17 -0.64
CA GLY A 99 -24.72 0.35 -0.74
C GLY A 99 -24.94 1.28 -1.94
N SER A 100 -23.90 1.84 -2.53
CA SER A 100 -23.93 2.72 -3.69
C SER A 100 -23.75 1.95 -5.01
N SER A 101 -23.56 2.64 -6.13
CA SER A 101 -23.53 1.99 -7.45
C SER A 101 -22.14 1.52 -7.90
N SER A 102 -21.07 1.88 -7.21
CA SER A 102 -19.71 1.74 -7.74
C SER A 102 -18.94 0.56 -7.15
N ARG A 103 -18.88 -0.56 -7.88
CA ARG A 103 -18.01 -1.70 -7.53
C ARG A 103 -16.53 -1.34 -7.53
N HIS A 104 -16.13 -0.42 -8.39
CA HIS A 104 -14.73 0.01 -8.45
C HIS A 104 -14.26 0.65 -7.12
N LEU A 105 -15.12 1.49 -6.52
CA LEU A 105 -14.86 2.07 -5.20
C LEU A 105 -14.73 1.00 -4.12
N VAL A 106 -15.60 -0.03 -4.15
CA VAL A 106 -15.53 -1.14 -3.20
C VAL A 106 -14.24 -1.93 -3.38
N LYS A 107 -13.89 -2.29 -4.63
CA LYS A 107 -12.64 -3.00 -4.95
C LYS A 107 -11.43 -2.25 -4.42
N GLY A 108 -11.34 -0.95 -4.70
CA GLY A 108 -10.24 -0.10 -4.24
C GLY A 108 -10.16 -0.02 -2.72
N ALA A 109 -11.28 0.25 -2.05
CA ALA A 109 -11.31 0.37 -0.60
C ALA A 109 -10.98 -0.97 0.11
N VAL A 110 -11.42 -2.10 -0.42
CA VAL A 110 -11.08 -3.43 0.10
C VAL A 110 -9.60 -3.74 -0.10
N ALA A 111 -9.05 -3.46 -1.28
CA ALA A 111 -7.62 -3.66 -1.54
C ALA A 111 -6.74 -2.80 -0.61
N ASN A 112 -7.10 -1.52 -0.43
CA ASN A 112 -6.41 -0.64 0.50
C ASN A 112 -6.51 -1.15 1.95
N ALA A 113 -7.68 -1.69 2.36
CA ALA A 113 -7.83 -2.30 3.66
C ALA A 113 -6.87 -3.49 3.86
N PHE A 114 -6.70 -4.33 2.84
CA PHE A 114 -5.77 -5.46 2.88
C PHE A 114 -4.31 -5.03 2.96
N GLU A 115 -3.91 -4.01 2.20
CA GLU A 115 -2.56 -3.42 2.30
C GLU A 115 -2.26 -2.85 3.69
N LEU A 116 -3.25 -2.23 4.34
CA LEU A 116 -3.12 -1.72 5.71
C LEU A 116 -2.98 -2.85 6.73
N CYS A 117 -3.74 -3.95 6.56
CA CYS A 117 -3.58 -5.16 7.38
C CYS A 117 -2.16 -5.73 7.26
N ALA A 118 -1.66 -5.86 6.02
CA ALA A 118 -0.32 -6.35 5.77
C ALA A 118 0.76 -5.43 6.33
N GLY A 119 0.50 -4.10 6.39
CA GLY A 119 1.41 -3.11 6.96
C GLY A 119 1.77 -3.39 8.42
N CYS A 120 0.82 -3.81 9.24
CA CYS A 120 1.08 -4.19 10.64
C CYS A 120 1.93 -5.46 10.74
N HIS A 121 1.76 -6.42 9.83
CA HIS A 121 2.49 -7.69 9.86
C HIS A 121 3.91 -7.61 9.31
N ALA A 122 4.26 -6.54 8.59
CA ALA A 122 5.59 -6.34 8.03
C ALA A 122 6.66 -5.96 9.08
N LEU A 123 6.24 -5.49 10.27
CA LEU A 123 7.14 -5.00 11.33
C LEU A 123 7.96 -6.09 12.00
N ASP A 124 7.41 -7.30 12.15
CA ASP A 124 8.02 -8.30 13.03
C ASP A 124 9.17 -9.09 12.40
N GLY A 125 9.59 -8.79 11.16
CA GLY A 125 10.61 -9.61 10.44
C GLY A 125 10.19 -11.09 10.33
N VAL A 126 9.04 -11.43 10.91
CA VAL A 126 8.43 -12.73 10.87
C VAL A 126 7.51 -12.72 9.66
N ARG A 127 8.02 -13.22 8.54
CA ARG A 127 7.15 -13.73 7.47
C ARG A 127 6.27 -14.82 8.08
N ARG A 128 5.25 -14.42 8.81
CA ARG A 128 4.22 -15.37 9.21
C ARG A 128 3.39 -15.62 7.97
N PRO A 129 3.28 -16.87 7.51
CA PRO A 129 2.18 -17.28 6.65
C PRO A 129 0.91 -17.26 7.54
N ALA A 130 0.55 -16.08 8.05
CA ALA A 130 -0.58 -15.91 8.96
C ALA A 130 -1.91 -16.15 8.24
N PHE A 131 -1.87 -16.14 6.93
CA PHE A 131 -3.07 -16.21 6.12
C PHE A 131 -3.08 -17.56 5.41
N GLY A 132 -3.91 -18.45 5.88
CA GLY A 132 -4.28 -19.78 5.38
C GLY A 132 -3.85 -20.20 3.98
N VAL A 133 -2.55 -20.41 3.75
CA VAL A 133 -1.96 -20.84 2.45
C VAL A 133 -2.68 -22.07 1.88
N SER A 134 -3.28 -22.93 2.72
CA SER A 134 -4.04 -24.09 2.26
C SER A 134 -5.32 -23.74 1.49
N LYS A 135 -5.95 -22.60 1.76
CA LYS A 135 -7.19 -22.14 1.10
C LYS A 135 -6.94 -21.35 -0.18
N LEU A 136 -5.70 -20.93 -0.46
CA LEU A 136 -5.34 -20.27 -1.73
C LEU A 136 -5.54 -21.21 -2.93
N ARG A 137 -5.52 -22.52 -2.71
CA ARG A 137 -5.73 -23.52 -3.77
C ARG A 137 -7.15 -23.51 -4.37
N ASP A 138 -8.09 -22.89 -3.67
CA ASP A 138 -9.48 -22.76 -4.12
C ASP A 138 -9.71 -21.51 -4.97
N LEU A 139 -8.72 -20.62 -5.04
CA LEU A 139 -8.73 -19.41 -5.88
C LEU A 139 -8.12 -19.71 -7.25
N ASP A 140 -8.58 -18.98 -8.27
CA ASP A 140 -7.86 -18.93 -9.55
C ASP A 140 -6.48 -18.24 -9.37
N ASN A 141 -5.58 -18.43 -10.33
CA ASN A 141 -4.21 -17.94 -10.22
C ASN A 141 -4.14 -16.40 -10.07
N PHE A 142 -5.02 -15.64 -10.72
CA PHE A 142 -5.05 -14.20 -10.58
C PHE A 142 -5.45 -13.77 -9.16
N LEU A 143 -6.52 -14.35 -8.62
CA LEU A 143 -6.98 -14.04 -7.25
C LEU A 143 -5.99 -14.50 -6.18
N ALA A 144 -5.32 -15.64 -6.38
CA ALA A 144 -4.25 -16.09 -5.52
C ALA A 144 -3.06 -15.10 -5.56
N GLY A 145 -2.74 -14.57 -6.74
CA GLY A 145 -1.75 -13.50 -6.91
C GLY A 145 -2.14 -12.21 -6.18
N GLU A 146 -3.37 -11.74 -6.36
CA GLU A 146 -3.90 -10.54 -5.67
C GLU A 146 -3.84 -10.71 -4.13
N TYR A 147 -4.28 -11.86 -3.62
CA TYR A 147 -4.21 -12.14 -2.19
C TYR A 147 -2.78 -12.10 -1.67
N SER A 148 -1.87 -12.81 -2.34
CA SER A 148 -0.46 -12.87 -1.95
C SER A 148 0.22 -11.51 -2.05
N TYR A 149 -0.10 -10.72 -3.08
CA TYR A 149 0.40 -9.35 -3.23
C TYR A 149 -0.05 -8.45 -2.09
N LEU A 150 -1.35 -8.45 -1.78
CA LEU A 150 -1.94 -7.62 -0.73
C LEU A 150 -1.45 -8.02 0.68
N THR A 151 -1.11 -9.29 0.88
CA THR A 151 -0.53 -9.80 2.13
C THR A 151 1.00 -9.80 2.15
N ARG A 152 1.63 -9.20 1.13
CA ARG A 152 3.10 -9.07 0.99
C ARG A 152 3.87 -10.40 0.90
N ASP A 153 3.21 -11.46 0.53
CA ASP A 153 3.89 -12.69 0.09
C ASP A 153 4.26 -12.55 -1.40
N TYR A 154 5.22 -11.66 -1.66
CA TYR A 154 5.63 -11.29 -3.00
C TYR A 154 6.13 -12.45 -3.86
N PRO A 155 6.91 -13.42 -3.33
CA PRO A 155 7.30 -14.59 -4.12
C PRO A 155 6.11 -15.45 -4.57
N ALA A 156 5.11 -15.66 -3.71
CA ALA A 156 3.90 -16.39 -4.07
C ALA A 156 3.02 -15.60 -5.07
N ALA A 157 2.96 -14.27 -4.92
CA ALA A 157 2.25 -13.39 -5.84
C ALA A 157 2.84 -13.46 -7.25
N GLU A 158 4.18 -13.37 -7.37
CA GLU A 158 4.90 -13.47 -8.64
C GLU A 158 4.57 -14.76 -9.39
N VAL A 159 4.71 -15.91 -8.71
CA VAL A 159 4.38 -17.22 -9.30
C VAL A 159 2.92 -17.26 -9.77
N SER A 160 2.00 -16.79 -8.95
CA SER A 160 0.56 -16.83 -9.26
C SER A 160 0.21 -15.94 -10.45
N TYR A 161 0.75 -14.73 -10.55
CA TYR A 161 0.50 -13.85 -11.70
C TYR A 161 1.12 -14.41 -13.00
N LEU A 162 2.34 -14.94 -12.94
CA LEU A 162 2.96 -15.59 -14.10
C LEU A 162 2.12 -16.78 -14.60
N GLU A 163 1.60 -17.60 -13.70
CA GLU A 163 0.70 -18.68 -14.08
C GLU A 163 -0.64 -18.17 -14.64
N SER A 164 -1.20 -17.11 -14.07
CA SER A 164 -2.42 -16.48 -14.60
C SER A 164 -2.24 -16.04 -16.06
N LEU A 165 -1.13 -15.40 -16.39
CA LEU A 165 -0.82 -14.92 -17.75
C LEU A 165 -0.68 -16.05 -18.78
N LYS A 166 -0.26 -17.25 -18.37
CA LYS A 166 -0.15 -18.42 -19.25
C LYS A 166 -1.51 -18.98 -19.69
N TRP A 167 -2.49 -18.93 -18.79
CA TRP A 167 -3.80 -19.57 -18.99
C TRP A 167 -4.87 -18.60 -19.48
N GLU A 168 -4.85 -17.34 -19.06
CA GLU A 168 -5.82 -16.33 -19.49
C GLU A 168 -5.33 -15.65 -20.78
N ARG A 169 -5.60 -16.22 -21.93
CA ARG A 169 -5.13 -15.69 -23.23
C ARG A 169 -5.91 -14.49 -23.75
N GLU A 170 -7.13 -14.27 -23.27
CA GLU A 170 -7.93 -13.12 -23.69
C GLU A 170 -7.46 -11.84 -23.00
N ALA A 171 -7.37 -10.74 -23.75
CA ALA A 171 -7.01 -9.43 -23.22
C ALA A 171 -8.07 -8.93 -22.24
N THR A 172 -7.91 -9.25 -20.97
CA THR A 172 -8.81 -8.86 -19.88
C THR A 172 -8.16 -7.80 -19.00
N SER A 173 -8.97 -7.08 -18.23
CA SER A 173 -8.44 -6.18 -17.20
C SER A 173 -7.54 -6.91 -16.19
N ARG A 174 -7.80 -8.18 -15.90
CA ARG A 174 -7.00 -9.02 -15.02
C ARG A 174 -5.58 -9.24 -15.54
N ARG A 175 -5.42 -9.43 -16.86
CA ARG A 175 -4.08 -9.53 -17.47
C ARG A 175 -3.29 -8.26 -17.31
N ALA A 176 -3.90 -7.11 -17.59
CA ALA A 176 -3.25 -5.80 -17.41
C ALA A 176 -2.87 -5.56 -15.94
N ASP A 177 -3.77 -5.90 -15.02
CA ASP A 177 -3.51 -5.83 -13.58
C ASP A 177 -2.35 -6.77 -13.19
N ALA A 178 -2.32 -8.03 -13.64
CA ALA A 178 -1.24 -8.98 -13.36
C ALA A 178 0.12 -8.49 -13.86
N LEU A 179 0.20 -7.96 -15.09
CA LEU A 179 1.42 -7.39 -15.63
C LEU A 179 1.92 -6.20 -14.80
N LEU A 180 1.02 -5.31 -14.41
CA LEU A 180 1.36 -4.15 -13.59
C LEU A 180 1.85 -4.58 -12.19
N ARG A 181 1.25 -5.63 -11.61
CA ARG A 181 1.72 -6.22 -10.34
C ARG A 181 3.12 -6.80 -10.47
N LEU A 182 3.39 -7.55 -11.54
CA LEU A 182 4.72 -8.09 -11.81
C LEU A 182 5.76 -6.99 -11.97
N PHE A 183 5.43 -5.89 -12.64
CA PHE A 183 6.30 -4.73 -12.70
C PHE A 183 6.57 -4.12 -11.32
N ALA A 184 5.54 -3.95 -10.49
CA ALA A 184 5.69 -3.45 -9.13
C ALA A 184 6.57 -4.40 -8.28
N LEU A 185 6.34 -5.71 -8.37
CA LEU A 185 7.15 -6.72 -7.68
C LEU A 185 8.62 -6.66 -8.09
N SER A 186 8.89 -6.48 -9.39
CA SER A 186 10.24 -6.32 -9.91
C SER A 186 10.98 -5.09 -9.35
N LEU A 187 10.25 -4.02 -9.04
CA LEU A 187 10.80 -2.83 -8.40
C LEU A 187 11.07 -3.04 -6.90
N MET A 188 10.17 -3.76 -6.22
CA MET A 188 10.22 -3.94 -4.76
C MET A 188 11.18 -5.02 -4.29
N GLN A 189 11.48 -6.02 -5.14
CA GLN A 189 12.32 -7.16 -4.81
C GLN A 189 13.68 -7.04 -5.52
N ASN A 190 14.62 -6.28 -4.93
CA ASN A 190 15.93 -6.01 -5.53
C ASN A 190 16.68 -7.26 -6.02
N ASP A 191 16.54 -8.40 -5.33
CA ASP A 191 17.23 -9.65 -5.68
C ASP A 191 16.47 -10.46 -6.75
N SER A 192 15.17 -10.27 -6.92
CA SER A 192 14.32 -11.01 -7.86
C SER A 192 14.03 -10.28 -9.19
N THR A 193 14.39 -9.00 -9.29
CA THR A 193 14.13 -8.16 -10.48
C THR A 193 14.59 -8.85 -11.77
N ARG A 194 15.78 -9.47 -11.76
CA ARG A 194 16.30 -10.19 -12.93
C ARG A 194 15.52 -11.46 -13.25
N GLY A 195 15.02 -12.15 -12.22
CA GLY A 195 14.17 -13.33 -12.37
C GLY A 195 12.85 -12.98 -13.04
N THR A 196 12.14 -12.00 -12.50
CA THR A 196 10.85 -11.54 -13.05
C THR A 196 10.97 -11.06 -14.49
N ILE A 197 12.05 -10.32 -14.82
CA ILE A 197 12.30 -9.88 -16.21
C ILE A 197 12.48 -11.10 -17.13
N SER A 198 13.31 -12.07 -16.72
CA SER A 198 13.57 -13.29 -17.49
C SER A 198 12.30 -14.11 -17.71
N ASP A 199 11.43 -14.19 -16.70
CA ASP A 199 10.18 -14.92 -16.79
C ASP A 199 9.16 -14.23 -17.73
N LEU A 200 9.11 -12.90 -17.71
CA LEU A 200 8.29 -12.12 -18.64
C LEU A 200 8.82 -12.24 -20.09
N GLU A 201 10.15 -12.28 -20.29
CA GLU A 201 10.76 -12.54 -21.59
C GLU A 201 10.41 -13.94 -22.10
N ALA A 202 10.46 -14.95 -21.23
CA ALA A 202 10.08 -16.32 -21.57
C ALA A 202 8.60 -16.42 -21.96
N LEU A 203 7.70 -15.69 -21.29
CA LEU A 203 6.30 -15.60 -21.64
C LEU A 203 6.08 -14.92 -23.00
N ALA A 204 6.80 -13.83 -23.29
CA ALA A 204 6.73 -13.13 -24.56
C ALA A 204 7.21 -14.02 -25.72
N GLY A 205 8.26 -14.85 -25.50
CA GLY A 205 8.77 -15.80 -26.47
C GLY A 205 7.86 -17.01 -26.76
N GLN A 206 6.85 -17.22 -25.92
CA GLN A 206 5.85 -18.31 -26.07
C GLN A 206 4.52 -17.85 -26.70
N ASP A 207 4.46 -16.67 -27.31
CA ASP A 207 3.21 -16.02 -27.75
C ASP A 207 2.12 -15.90 -26.66
N ALA A 208 2.55 -15.90 -25.40
CA ALA A 208 1.65 -15.76 -24.26
C ALA A 208 1.21 -14.32 -24.03
N LEU A 209 1.94 -13.34 -24.56
CA LEU A 209 1.62 -11.92 -24.50
C LEU A 209 1.11 -11.41 -25.87
N THR A 210 0.17 -10.47 -25.85
CA THR A 210 -0.18 -9.70 -27.04
C THR A 210 0.97 -8.76 -27.43
N ASP A 211 1.01 -8.27 -28.66
CA ASP A 211 2.04 -7.34 -29.12
C ASP A 211 2.14 -6.09 -28.22
N MET A 212 1.01 -5.56 -27.78
CA MET A 212 0.94 -4.39 -26.91
C MET A 212 1.48 -4.70 -25.49
N GLU A 213 1.19 -5.88 -24.95
CA GLU A 213 1.72 -6.32 -23.66
C GLU A 213 3.24 -6.54 -23.75
N ALA A 214 3.70 -7.18 -24.82
CA ALA A 214 5.13 -7.39 -25.09
C ALA A 214 5.89 -6.05 -25.24
N ASP A 215 5.32 -5.06 -25.90
CA ASP A 215 5.90 -3.71 -25.99
C ASP A 215 5.97 -3.04 -24.62
N THR A 216 4.95 -3.22 -23.80
CA THR A 216 4.92 -2.69 -22.43
C THR A 216 6.01 -3.34 -21.58
N VAL A 217 6.13 -4.66 -21.63
CA VAL A 217 7.17 -5.41 -20.92
C VAL A 217 8.57 -4.95 -21.36
N ARG A 218 8.82 -4.78 -22.66
CA ARG A 218 10.12 -4.27 -23.16
C ARG A 218 10.46 -2.88 -22.61
N ARG A 219 9.48 -1.96 -22.51
CA ARG A 219 9.71 -0.64 -21.91
C ARG A 219 10.05 -0.75 -20.43
N TRP A 220 9.34 -1.59 -19.68
CA TRP A 220 9.64 -1.82 -18.26
C TRP A 220 11.02 -2.45 -18.06
N GLN A 221 11.43 -3.40 -18.91
CA GLN A 221 12.78 -3.96 -18.88
C GLN A 221 13.85 -2.89 -19.03
N GLY A 222 13.69 -2.01 -20.03
CA GLY A 222 14.59 -0.87 -20.22
C GLY A 222 14.66 0.05 -18.99
N LEU A 223 13.54 0.27 -18.33
CA LEU A 223 13.47 1.04 -17.09
C LEU A 223 14.14 0.32 -15.92
N LEU A 224 13.88 -0.97 -15.72
CA LEU A 224 14.49 -1.76 -14.66
C LEU A 224 16.01 -1.86 -14.80
N VAL A 225 16.51 -1.93 -16.04
CA VAL A 225 17.97 -1.85 -16.31
C VAL A 225 18.52 -0.47 -15.90
N LYS A 226 17.81 0.62 -16.16
CA LYS A 226 18.19 1.96 -15.68
C LYS A 226 18.17 2.06 -14.16
N VAL A 227 17.14 1.49 -13.52
CA VAL A 227 16.96 1.49 -12.06
C VAL A 227 18.05 0.64 -11.38
N SER A 228 18.42 -0.50 -11.96
CA SER A 228 19.49 -1.38 -11.43
C SER A 228 20.91 -0.93 -11.80
N GLY A 229 21.05 0.02 -12.71
CA GLY A 229 22.31 0.62 -13.11
C GLY A 229 22.81 1.71 -12.16
N GLU A 230 24.03 2.22 -12.39
CA GLU A 230 24.66 3.28 -11.57
C GLU A 230 24.02 4.67 -11.70
N SER A 231 22.83 4.79 -12.29
CA SER A 231 22.12 6.08 -12.39
C SER A 231 21.47 6.42 -11.05
N PRO A 232 22.03 7.33 -10.25
CA PRO A 232 21.60 7.55 -8.87
C PRO A 232 20.20 8.16 -8.73
N GLY A 233 19.63 8.76 -9.77
CA GLY A 233 18.42 9.56 -9.66
C GLY A 233 17.15 8.77 -9.27
N LEU A 234 16.88 7.64 -9.93
CA LEU A 234 15.63 6.87 -9.69
C LEU A 234 15.65 6.02 -8.42
N LEU A 235 16.83 5.59 -7.95
CA LEU A 235 17.00 4.78 -6.73
C LEU A 235 17.24 5.62 -5.46
N SER A 236 17.37 6.94 -5.59
CA SER A 236 17.59 7.83 -4.43
C SER A 236 16.63 7.58 -3.27
N PRO A 237 15.32 7.33 -3.47
CA PRO A 237 14.39 7.05 -2.38
C PRO A 237 14.75 5.82 -1.55
N VAL A 238 15.26 4.76 -2.19
CA VAL A 238 15.63 3.51 -1.50
C VAL A 238 16.85 3.70 -0.60
N ALA A 239 17.76 4.60 -0.96
CA ALA A 239 18.97 4.89 -0.19
C ALA A 239 18.72 5.74 1.06
N ALA A 240 17.54 6.33 1.22
CA ALA A 240 17.22 7.14 2.39
C ALA A 240 17.19 6.28 3.66
N SER A 241 17.96 6.69 4.67
CA SER A 241 18.08 5.99 5.96
C SER A 241 17.16 6.57 7.06
N SER A 242 16.45 7.66 6.78
CA SER A 242 15.53 8.32 7.72
C SER A 242 14.42 9.08 6.99
N VAL A 243 13.31 9.32 7.70
CA VAL A 243 12.17 10.11 7.22
C VAL A 243 12.61 11.51 6.81
N ALA A 244 13.38 12.19 7.65
CA ALA A 244 13.89 13.53 7.36
C ALA A 244 14.86 13.56 6.15
N GLY A 245 15.64 12.50 5.95
CA GLY A 245 16.50 12.33 4.78
C GLY A 245 15.68 12.19 3.50
N LEU A 246 14.68 11.31 3.54
CA LEU A 246 13.76 11.09 2.42
C LEU A 246 12.97 12.37 2.09
N ALA A 247 12.39 13.04 3.08
CA ALA A 247 11.62 14.27 2.87
C ALA A 247 12.44 15.39 2.22
N ARG A 248 13.68 15.59 2.66
CA ARG A 248 14.58 16.58 2.03
C ARG A 248 14.90 16.24 0.59
N MET A 249 15.16 14.98 0.31
CA MET A 249 15.43 14.50 -1.05
C MET A 249 14.19 14.71 -1.94
N LEU A 250 13.01 14.32 -1.49
CA LEU A 250 11.77 14.50 -2.23
C LEU A 250 11.51 15.98 -2.54
N ALA A 251 11.74 16.87 -1.58
CA ALA A 251 11.59 18.31 -1.79
C ALA A 251 12.62 18.86 -2.81
N SER A 252 13.84 18.30 -2.83
CA SER A 252 14.89 18.66 -3.79
C SER A 252 14.62 18.11 -5.20
N ASP A 253 14.21 16.85 -5.29
CA ASP A 253 14.04 16.14 -6.56
C ASP A 253 12.71 16.47 -7.26
N TRP A 254 11.77 17.09 -6.55
CA TRP A 254 10.42 17.37 -7.04
C TRP A 254 10.33 18.04 -8.40
N PRO A 255 11.09 19.10 -8.70
CA PRO A 255 11.06 19.71 -10.01
C PRO A 255 11.50 18.75 -11.11
N ASP A 256 12.56 17.97 -10.86
CA ASP A 256 13.14 17.06 -11.84
C ASP A 256 12.23 15.86 -12.11
N VAL A 257 11.67 15.25 -11.06
CA VAL A 257 10.71 14.15 -11.19
C VAL A 257 9.48 14.57 -12.00
N ARG A 258 9.00 15.79 -11.80
CA ARG A 258 7.79 16.30 -12.47
C ARG A 258 8.00 16.60 -13.94
N PHE A 259 9.19 17.03 -14.34
CA PHE A 259 9.43 17.61 -15.67
C PHE A 259 10.38 16.79 -16.55
N LEU A 260 11.29 16.01 -15.96
CA LEU A 260 12.35 15.32 -16.69
C LEU A 260 12.10 13.81 -16.85
N LEU A 261 11.31 13.19 -15.99
CA LEU A 261 11.00 11.77 -16.09
C LEU A 261 9.80 11.53 -17.02
N ASP A 262 9.88 10.49 -17.82
CA ASP A 262 8.71 10.00 -18.54
C ASP A 262 7.67 9.40 -17.57
N PHE A 263 6.48 9.08 -18.07
CA PHE A 263 5.38 8.60 -17.23
C PHE A 263 5.73 7.30 -16.49
N SER A 264 6.42 6.37 -17.13
CA SER A 264 6.81 5.10 -16.52
C SER A 264 7.90 5.28 -15.46
N GLU A 265 8.84 6.20 -15.69
CA GLU A 265 9.89 6.56 -14.74
C GLU A 265 9.30 7.26 -13.51
N GLN A 266 8.35 8.18 -13.70
CA GLN A 266 7.62 8.79 -12.59
C GLN A 266 6.88 7.74 -11.75
N GLN A 267 6.24 6.80 -12.40
CA GLN A 267 5.53 5.70 -11.78
C GLN A 267 6.47 4.85 -10.90
N ALA A 268 7.58 4.41 -11.47
CA ALA A 268 8.58 3.62 -10.74
C ALA A 268 9.13 4.40 -9.54
N TYR A 269 9.46 5.68 -9.73
CA TYR A 269 9.94 6.55 -8.66
C TYR A 269 8.95 6.62 -7.48
N TRP A 270 7.67 6.90 -7.77
CA TRP A 270 6.65 7.02 -6.73
C TRP A 270 6.29 5.68 -6.06
N MET A 271 6.40 4.56 -6.78
CA MET A 271 6.29 3.22 -6.16
C MET A 271 7.40 2.99 -5.12
N LEU A 272 8.64 3.31 -5.45
CA LEU A 272 9.78 3.18 -4.54
C LEU A 272 9.66 4.13 -3.34
N VAL A 273 9.24 5.37 -3.56
CA VAL A 273 8.95 6.34 -2.49
C VAL A 273 7.89 5.80 -1.54
N ARG A 274 6.75 5.34 -2.09
CA ARG A 274 5.64 4.80 -1.33
C ARG A 274 6.06 3.59 -0.49
N GLN A 275 6.79 2.66 -1.08
CA GLN A 275 7.32 1.51 -0.36
C GLN A 275 8.20 1.95 0.82
N ARG A 276 9.15 2.86 0.58
CA ARG A 276 10.06 3.32 1.64
C ARG A 276 9.34 4.05 2.77
N LEU A 277 8.34 4.85 2.43
CA LEU A 277 7.49 5.52 3.43
C LEU A 277 6.70 4.53 4.27
N HIS A 278 6.15 3.45 3.67
CA HIS A 278 5.47 2.39 4.43
C HIS A 278 6.43 1.64 5.37
N GLU A 279 7.67 1.39 4.97
CA GLU A 279 8.68 0.80 5.84
C GLU A 279 8.98 1.71 7.05
N PHE A 280 9.13 3.01 6.82
CA PHE A 280 9.31 3.97 7.91
C PHE A 280 8.07 4.09 8.79
N LEU A 281 6.88 4.20 8.20
CA LEU A 281 5.62 4.30 8.94
C LEU A 281 5.44 3.09 9.87
N ALA A 282 5.72 1.89 9.35
CA ALA A 282 5.63 0.67 10.12
C ALA A 282 6.61 0.67 11.31
N ALA A 283 7.81 1.21 11.15
CA ALA A 283 8.85 1.22 12.18
C ALA A 283 8.79 2.43 13.12
N SER A 284 8.01 3.48 12.78
CA SER A 284 8.05 4.75 13.51
C SER A 284 7.30 4.71 14.84
N ALA A 285 7.96 5.21 15.87
CA ALA A 285 7.38 5.53 17.17
C ALA A 285 7.35 7.05 17.42
N ASP A 286 7.92 7.87 16.52
CA ASP A 286 8.04 9.31 16.66
C ASP A 286 6.79 10.00 16.07
N PRO A 287 5.98 10.68 16.92
CA PRO A 287 4.80 11.40 16.46
C PRO A 287 5.13 12.56 15.51
N ASP A 288 6.33 13.14 15.59
CA ASP A 288 6.73 14.26 14.73
C ASP A 288 7.09 13.81 13.30
N GLU A 289 7.43 12.53 13.11
CA GLU A 289 7.69 11.97 11.77
C GLU A 289 6.41 11.57 11.02
N LEU A 290 5.32 11.25 11.75
CA LEU A 290 4.09 10.76 11.13
C LEU A 290 3.45 11.75 10.14
N PRO A 291 3.27 13.04 10.46
CA PRO A 291 2.68 13.99 9.51
C PRO A 291 3.52 14.14 8.23
N VAL A 292 4.84 14.05 8.36
CA VAL A 292 5.76 14.09 7.21
C VAL A 292 5.55 12.89 6.30
N MET A 293 5.45 11.69 6.88
CA MET A 293 5.20 10.45 6.12
C MET A 293 3.82 10.47 5.48
N LEU A 294 2.78 10.87 6.21
CA LEU A 294 1.41 10.96 5.70
C LEU A 294 1.30 11.94 4.53
N TYR A 295 1.96 13.10 4.61
CA TYR A 295 2.02 14.03 3.49
C TYR A 295 2.61 13.38 2.24
N TRP A 296 3.80 12.79 2.35
CA TRP A 296 4.47 12.20 1.19
C TRP A 296 3.80 10.92 0.69
N LEU A 297 3.12 10.14 1.55
CA LEU A 297 2.23 9.06 1.13
C LEU A 297 1.06 9.61 0.32
N GLY A 298 0.43 10.68 0.78
CA GLY A 298 -0.65 11.35 0.05
C GLY A 298 -0.20 11.84 -1.32
N VAL A 299 0.97 12.47 -1.40
CA VAL A 299 1.57 12.93 -2.66
C VAL A 299 1.88 11.75 -3.58
N SER A 300 2.57 10.71 -3.09
CA SER A 300 2.93 9.54 -3.89
C SER A 300 1.70 8.83 -4.45
N ASP A 301 0.68 8.61 -3.64
CA ASP A 301 -0.57 7.98 -4.05
C ASP A 301 -1.33 8.82 -5.10
N ARG A 302 -1.28 10.15 -5.00
CA ARG A 302 -1.86 11.04 -6.02
C ARG A 302 -1.18 10.86 -7.38
N TYR A 303 0.14 10.62 -7.42
CA TYR A 303 0.88 10.38 -8.66
C TYR A 303 0.70 8.96 -9.19
N LEU A 304 0.50 7.96 -8.32
CA LEU A 304 0.25 6.57 -8.68
C LEU A 304 -1.19 6.29 -9.14
N ARG A 305 -2.04 7.29 -9.21
CA ARG A 305 -3.47 7.28 -9.57
C ARG A 305 -3.90 6.12 -10.46
N TYR A 306 -4.99 5.46 -10.07
CA TYR A 306 -5.78 4.52 -10.89
C TYR A 306 -5.07 3.26 -11.40
N GLN A 307 -3.78 3.08 -11.11
CA GLN A 307 -3.03 1.99 -11.72
C GLN A 307 -3.04 0.72 -10.89
N PHE A 308 -3.22 0.86 -9.58
CA PHE A 308 -3.27 -0.30 -8.71
C PHE A 308 -4.67 -0.51 -8.13
N TYR A 309 -5.20 0.50 -7.46
CA TYR A 309 -6.52 0.54 -6.85
C TYR A 309 -6.92 1.99 -6.67
N GLU A 310 -8.03 2.27 -5.95
CA GLU A 310 -8.30 3.63 -5.52
C GLU A 310 -7.19 4.15 -4.62
N THR A 311 -6.80 5.39 -4.90
CA THR A 311 -5.77 6.06 -4.14
C THR A 311 -6.20 6.31 -2.69
N MET A 312 -5.30 6.11 -1.76
CA MET A 312 -5.45 6.52 -0.36
C MET A 312 -5.02 7.97 -0.10
N ALA A 313 -4.65 8.72 -1.16
CA ALA A 313 -4.11 10.08 -1.03
C ALA A 313 -4.97 10.98 -0.13
N ALA A 314 -6.29 11.00 -0.38
CA ALA A 314 -7.22 11.80 0.43
C ALA A 314 -7.19 11.39 1.91
N GLN A 315 -7.11 10.10 2.21
CA GLN A 315 -7.09 9.62 3.58
C GLN A 315 -5.79 9.99 4.30
N TYR A 316 -4.63 9.76 3.68
CA TYR A 316 -3.35 10.13 4.29
C TYR A 316 -3.28 11.62 4.62
N LEU A 317 -3.73 12.47 3.70
CA LEU A 317 -3.73 13.91 3.90
C LEU A 317 -4.75 14.35 4.97
N GLU A 318 -5.92 13.73 5.01
CA GLU A 318 -6.93 13.99 6.03
C GLU A 318 -6.46 13.58 7.42
N GLU A 319 -5.83 12.39 7.58
CA GLU A 319 -5.21 11.95 8.84
C GLU A 319 -4.13 12.93 9.31
N CYS A 320 -3.26 13.37 8.39
CA CYS A 320 -2.24 14.37 8.69
C CYS A 320 -2.83 15.64 9.31
N ILE A 321 -3.97 16.12 8.78
CA ILE A 321 -4.62 17.34 9.25
C ILE A 321 -5.35 17.11 10.57
N ARG A 322 -6.15 16.03 10.68
CA ARG A 322 -7.02 15.79 11.83
C ARG A 322 -6.28 15.37 13.07
N ASP A 323 -5.29 14.49 12.91
CA ASP A 323 -4.57 13.90 14.04
C ASP A 323 -3.37 14.77 14.46
N PHE A 324 -2.87 15.65 13.57
CA PHE A 324 -1.72 16.52 13.82
C PHE A 324 -1.99 17.99 13.43
N PRO A 325 -3.10 18.61 13.86
CA PRO A 325 -3.51 19.93 13.36
C PRO A 325 -2.52 21.05 13.68
N THR A 326 -1.68 20.89 14.72
CA THR A 326 -0.68 21.89 15.13
C THR A 326 0.71 21.65 14.54
N HIS A 327 0.92 20.54 13.82
CA HIS A 327 2.20 20.26 13.20
C HIS A 327 2.42 21.12 11.95
N PRO A 328 3.67 21.56 11.64
CA PRO A 328 3.96 22.39 10.46
C PRO A 328 3.47 21.83 9.13
N TYR A 329 3.40 20.50 8.99
CA TYR A 329 2.90 19.83 7.78
C TYR A 329 1.38 19.87 7.64
N ALA A 330 0.59 20.18 8.69
CA ALA A 330 -0.86 20.22 8.60
C ALA A 330 -1.36 21.18 7.51
N GLY A 331 -0.75 22.38 7.43
CA GLY A 331 -1.04 23.33 6.37
C GLY A 331 -0.74 22.81 4.98
N THR A 332 0.42 22.19 4.80
CA THR A 332 0.84 21.59 3.52
C THR A 332 -0.05 20.40 3.14
N CYS A 333 -0.45 19.56 4.11
CA CYS A 333 -1.42 18.49 3.90
C CYS A 333 -2.78 19.04 3.45
N TYR A 334 -3.23 20.16 4.02
CA TYR A 334 -4.47 20.80 3.63
C TYR A 334 -4.42 21.32 2.19
N GLU A 335 -3.35 22.03 1.81
CA GLU A 335 -3.17 22.53 0.44
C GLU A 335 -3.18 21.41 -0.59
N GLU A 336 -2.51 20.31 -0.29
CA GLU A 336 -2.46 19.13 -1.16
C GLU A 336 -3.81 18.40 -1.20
N TYR A 337 -4.54 18.32 -0.08
CA TYR A 337 -5.89 17.76 -0.03
C TYR A 337 -6.88 18.59 -0.85
N GLU A 338 -6.87 19.92 -0.70
CA GLU A 338 -7.69 20.83 -1.49
C GLU A 338 -7.41 20.68 -2.99
N LEU A 339 -6.13 20.63 -3.38
CA LEU A 339 -5.72 20.37 -4.77
C LEU A 339 -6.24 19.02 -5.28
N LEU A 340 -6.15 17.96 -4.49
CA LEU A 340 -6.66 16.64 -4.83
C LEU A 340 -8.17 16.67 -5.06
N MET A 341 -8.94 17.35 -4.21
CA MET A 341 -10.39 17.50 -4.37
C MET A 341 -10.72 18.30 -5.63
N VAL A 342 -10.06 19.43 -5.86
CA VAL A 342 -10.24 20.24 -7.09
C VAL A 342 -10.01 19.39 -8.34
N ILE A 343 -8.92 18.63 -8.38
CA ILE A 343 -8.60 17.75 -9.52
C ILE A 343 -9.65 16.66 -9.70
N SER A 344 -10.10 16.04 -8.60
CA SER A 344 -11.06 14.92 -8.63
C SER A 344 -12.44 15.32 -9.11
N TYR A 345 -12.83 16.57 -8.88
CA TYR A 345 -14.12 17.11 -9.28
C TYR A 345 -14.05 18.15 -10.40
N SER A 346 -12.93 18.20 -11.12
CA SER A 346 -12.75 19.01 -12.32
C SER A 346 -13.23 18.28 -13.56
N GLY A 347 -13.99 18.95 -14.41
CA GLY A 347 -14.44 18.43 -15.69
C GLY A 347 -14.48 19.52 -16.76
N SER A 348 -14.99 19.21 -17.94
CA SER A 348 -15.09 20.15 -19.08
C SER A 348 -15.96 21.38 -18.78
N SER A 349 -16.84 21.30 -17.76
CA SER A 349 -17.71 22.41 -17.31
C SER A 349 -17.17 23.17 -16.09
N GLY A 350 -15.92 22.93 -15.71
CA GLY A 350 -15.27 23.53 -14.54
C GLY A 350 -15.27 22.61 -13.31
N VAL A 351 -14.95 23.19 -12.13
CA VAL A 351 -14.89 22.48 -10.86
C VAL A 351 -16.27 22.51 -10.21
N ARG A 352 -16.77 21.32 -9.81
CA ARG A 352 -18.03 21.18 -9.06
C ARG A 352 -17.83 20.28 -7.85
N LEU A 353 -17.47 20.87 -6.73
CA LEU A 353 -17.34 20.14 -5.47
C LEU A 353 -18.73 19.81 -4.89
N PRO A 354 -18.97 18.54 -4.50
CA PRO A 354 -20.17 18.15 -3.76
C PRO A 354 -20.27 18.89 -2.41
N PRO A 355 -21.49 19.10 -1.86
CA PRO A 355 -21.68 19.82 -0.60
C PRO A 355 -20.94 19.21 0.60
N ASP A 356 -20.88 17.90 0.68
CA ASP A 356 -20.15 17.14 1.71
C ASP A 356 -18.62 17.34 1.60
N VAL A 357 -18.09 17.39 0.39
CA VAL A 357 -16.67 17.70 0.15
C VAL A 357 -16.35 19.14 0.54
N LEU A 358 -17.24 20.10 0.20
CA LEU A 358 -17.08 21.50 0.62
C LEU A 358 -17.08 21.64 2.13
N GLN A 359 -18.04 21.00 2.81
CA GLN A 359 -18.12 21.00 4.26
C GLN A 359 -16.85 20.41 4.89
N ASN A 360 -16.37 19.28 4.38
CA ASN A 360 -15.13 18.66 4.88
C ASN A 360 -13.91 19.58 4.70
N LEU A 361 -13.79 20.25 3.55
CA LEU A 361 -12.72 21.24 3.31
C LEU A 361 -12.79 22.41 4.32
N GLU A 362 -14.00 22.93 4.63
CA GLU A 362 -14.18 23.99 5.63
C GLU A 362 -13.79 23.53 7.03
N GLU A 363 -14.17 22.30 7.42
CA GLU A 363 -13.81 21.70 8.71
C GLU A 363 -12.28 21.54 8.83
N LEU A 364 -11.62 20.98 7.81
CA LEU A 364 -10.17 20.78 7.79
C LEU A 364 -9.41 22.11 7.81
N ARG A 365 -9.90 23.12 7.06
CA ARG A 365 -9.34 24.48 7.09
C ARG A 365 -9.43 25.10 8.47
N ALA A 366 -10.55 24.90 9.15
CA ALA A 366 -10.74 25.41 10.52
C ALA A 366 -9.78 24.77 11.52
N LEU A 367 -9.39 23.51 11.33
CA LEU A 367 -8.39 22.86 12.17
C LEU A 367 -7.00 23.47 11.99
N VAL A 368 -6.57 23.70 10.76
CA VAL A 368 -5.25 24.28 10.43
C VAL A 368 -5.15 25.74 10.86
N ASN A 369 -6.23 26.53 10.75
CA ASN A 369 -6.24 27.97 11.08
C ASN A 369 -6.37 28.28 12.59
N ARG A 370 -6.47 27.28 13.44
CA ARG A 370 -6.51 27.47 14.92
C ARG A 370 -5.13 27.70 15.52
N GLN A 371 -4.09 27.75 14.68
CA GLN A 371 -2.74 28.14 15.06
C GLN A 371 -2.66 29.67 15.10
#